data_303c4b8c950ca194f1bd8c14db69aa98
#
_entry.id   303c4b8c950ca194f1bd8c14db69aa98
#
_cell.length_a   1.000
_cell.length_b   1.000
_cell.length_c   1.000
_cell.angle_alpha   90.00
_cell.angle_beta   90.00
_cell.angle_gamma   90.00
#
_symmetry.space_group_name_H-M   'P 1'
#
loop_
_entity.id
_entity.type
_entity.pdbx_description
1 polymer ?
#
loop_
_entity_poly.entity_id
_entity_poly.type
_entity_poly.pdbx_seq_one_letter_code
_entity_poly.pdbx_strand_id
1 'polypeptide(L)'
;RNIAHQADRPCCHIDLLAMDEFEGALMLNSFVSESEIRVLNVAGPRLSNDPGIYRSVKAVIEALIYLQVLEDGIEFESVEFRGSLNRNGHIPETIEQAVRFLEQNLSFKTKSGIANLDEAHIASLYFSLGDTVKELFQLYSQRTPLIEWYFQNNSRQTHDIDDLVMDIIKLLKRSLENDYQLRVVE
;
A
#
# COMPACT_ATOMS: atom_id res chain seq x y z
N ARG A 1 12.26 -10.76 26.61
CA ARG A 1 11.58 -12.09 26.71
C ARG A 1 10.73 -12.22 27.97
N ASN A 2 11.24 -11.88 29.15
CA ASN A 2 10.51 -12.15 30.39
C ASN A 2 9.19 -11.38 30.56
N ILE A 3 9.09 -10.13 30.10
CA ILE A 3 7.90 -9.28 30.30
C ILE A 3 6.70 -9.77 29.46
N ALA A 4 6.92 -10.14 28.21
CA ALA A 4 5.86 -10.64 27.34
C ALA A 4 5.32 -12.01 27.83
N HIS A 5 6.20 -12.90 28.25
CA HIS A 5 5.82 -14.19 28.84
C HIS A 5 5.06 -14.04 30.16
N GLN A 6 5.41 -13.07 30.99
CA GLN A 6 4.67 -12.79 32.25
C GLN A 6 3.28 -12.19 32.00
N ALA A 7 3.09 -11.52 30.84
CA ALA A 7 1.82 -10.90 30.46
C ALA A 7 0.94 -11.81 29.57
N ASP A 8 1.36 -13.06 29.32
CA ASP A 8 0.68 -14.01 28.41
C ASP A 8 0.38 -13.39 27.03
N ARG A 9 1.38 -12.65 26.50
CA ARG A 9 1.27 -11.99 25.21
C ARG A 9 2.13 -12.69 24.17
N PRO A 10 1.63 -12.86 22.93
CA PRO A 10 2.45 -13.36 21.83
C PRO A 10 3.73 -12.53 21.68
N CYS A 11 4.85 -13.20 21.44
CA CYS A 11 6.16 -12.54 21.30
C CYS A 11 6.97 -13.22 20.20
N CYS A 12 7.40 -12.44 19.23
CA CYS A 12 8.35 -12.84 18.19
C CYS A 12 9.74 -12.25 18.51
N HIS A 13 10.79 -13.04 18.32
CA HIS A 13 12.16 -12.60 18.47
C HIS A 13 12.89 -12.72 17.13
N ILE A 14 13.37 -11.59 16.61
CA ILE A 14 14.13 -11.50 15.37
C ILE A 14 15.58 -11.23 15.72
N ASP A 15 16.48 -12.09 15.28
CA ASP A 15 17.93 -11.95 15.46
C ASP A 15 18.56 -11.46 14.15
N LEU A 16 18.73 -10.14 14.04
CA LEU A 16 19.31 -9.50 12.85
C LEU A 16 20.83 -9.70 12.70
N LEU A 17 21.47 -10.47 13.61
CA LEU A 17 22.83 -10.97 13.39
C LEU A 17 22.83 -12.32 12.66
N ALA A 18 21.72 -13.06 12.73
CA ALA A 18 21.57 -14.39 12.15
C ALA A 18 20.79 -14.42 10.83
N MET A 19 20.02 -13.36 10.54
CA MET A 19 19.17 -13.24 9.35
C MET A 19 19.18 -11.81 8.82
N ASP A 20 18.89 -11.65 7.53
CA ASP A 20 18.76 -10.33 6.93
C ASP A 20 17.41 -9.66 7.28
N GLU A 21 17.26 -8.39 6.91
CA GLU A 21 16.06 -7.59 7.21
C GLU A 21 14.81 -8.13 6.51
N PHE A 22 14.95 -8.71 5.31
CA PHE A 22 13.83 -9.28 4.59
C PHE A 22 13.36 -10.60 5.18
N GLU A 23 14.28 -11.49 5.56
CA GLU A 23 13.99 -12.72 6.29
C GLU A 23 13.31 -12.41 7.64
N GLY A 24 13.80 -11.38 8.34
CA GLY A 24 13.18 -10.86 9.56
C GLY A 24 11.76 -10.35 9.33
N ALA A 25 11.51 -9.69 8.22
CA ALA A 25 10.18 -9.22 7.85
C ALA A 25 9.22 -10.35 7.51
N LEU A 26 9.66 -11.37 6.78
CA LEU A 26 8.86 -12.59 6.49
C LEU A 26 8.45 -13.30 7.78
N MET A 27 9.40 -13.50 8.70
CA MET A 27 9.12 -14.10 10.00
C MET A 27 8.12 -13.29 10.82
N LEU A 28 8.27 -11.98 10.82
CA LEU A 28 7.36 -11.07 11.51
C LEU A 28 5.97 -11.05 10.88
N ASN A 29 5.90 -11.13 9.55
CA ASN A 29 4.66 -11.20 8.80
C ASN A 29 3.85 -12.45 9.17
N SER A 30 4.47 -13.63 9.15
CA SER A 30 3.84 -14.87 9.59
C SER A 30 3.34 -14.78 11.04
N PHE A 31 4.17 -14.21 11.95
CA PHE A 31 3.79 -14.02 13.34
C PHE A 31 2.56 -13.09 13.50
N VAL A 32 2.51 -11.97 12.78
CA VAL A 32 1.41 -11.01 12.83
C VAL A 32 0.12 -11.66 12.33
N SER A 33 0.19 -12.39 11.21
CA SER A 33 -0.96 -13.05 10.58
C SER A 33 -1.47 -14.23 11.42
N GLU A 34 -0.60 -15.13 11.85
CA GLU A 34 -0.98 -16.32 12.63
C GLU A 34 -1.50 -15.99 14.04
N SER A 35 -0.98 -14.92 14.64
CA SER A 35 -1.36 -14.50 16.00
C SER A 35 -2.46 -13.41 16.00
N GLU A 36 -3.01 -13.05 14.84
CA GLU A 36 -4.03 -12.00 14.67
C GLU A 36 -3.65 -10.68 15.37
N ILE A 37 -2.38 -10.28 15.26
CA ILE A 37 -1.84 -9.10 15.97
C ILE A 37 -2.43 -7.82 15.37
N ARG A 38 -3.14 -7.04 16.21
CA ARG A 38 -3.69 -5.73 15.83
C ARG A 38 -2.81 -4.56 16.24
N VAL A 39 -2.01 -4.74 17.27
CA VAL A 39 -1.09 -3.72 17.79
C VAL A 39 0.26 -4.38 18.02
N LEU A 40 1.26 -3.98 17.24
CA LEU A 40 2.63 -4.46 17.35
C LEU A 40 3.46 -3.49 18.18
N ASN A 41 4.06 -4.00 19.28
CA ASN A 41 5.03 -3.26 20.05
C ASN A 41 6.44 -3.78 19.71
N VAL A 42 7.30 -2.90 19.24
CA VAL A 42 8.66 -3.23 18.81
C VAL A 42 9.65 -2.75 19.88
N ALA A 43 10.47 -3.66 20.39
CA ALA A 43 11.50 -3.36 21.36
C ALA A 43 12.83 -4.00 20.94
N GLY A 44 13.92 -3.29 21.18
CA GLY A 44 15.27 -3.76 20.81
C GLY A 44 16.35 -3.13 21.69
N PRO A 45 17.63 -3.38 21.40
CA PRO A 45 18.74 -2.75 22.09
C PRO A 45 18.70 -1.22 21.91
N ARG A 46 19.31 -0.51 22.84
CA ARG A 46 19.44 0.94 22.72
C ARG A 46 20.44 1.30 21.61
N LEU A 47 20.23 2.45 20.97
CA LEU A 47 21.12 2.98 19.93
C LEU A 47 22.59 3.09 20.41
N SER A 48 22.82 3.32 21.71
CA SER A 48 24.16 3.34 22.32
C SER A 48 24.86 1.99 22.30
N ASN A 49 24.11 0.89 22.25
CA ASN A 49 24.63 -0.48 22.25
C ASN A 49 24.75 -1.04 20.83
N ASP A 50 23.92 -0.57 19.93
CA ASP A 50 23.92 -0.94 18.51
C ASP A 50 23.51 0.26 17.65
N PRO A 51 24.48 1.01 17.11
CA PRO A 51 24.18 2.19 16.28
C PRO A 51 23.44 1.88 14.97
N GLY A 52 23.51 0.64 14.48
CA GLY A 52 22.83 0.19 13.26
C GLY A 52 21.38 -0.23 13.48
N ILE A 53 21.00 -0.55 14.71
CA ILE A 53 19.72 -1.19 15.02
C ILE A 53 18.49 -0.44 14.51
N TYR A 54 18.49 0.88 14.60
CA TYR A 54 17.38 1.70 14.15
C TYR A 54 17.12 1.51 12.63
N ARG A 55 18.19 1.51 11.83
CA ARG A 55 18.11 1.33 10.38
C ARG A 55 17.58 -0.06 10.02
N SER A 56 18.11 -1.09 10.66
CA SER A 56 17.69 -2.47 10.38
C SER A 56 16.25 -2.73 10.84
N VAL A 57 15.86 -2.26 12.02
CA VAL A 57 14.47 -2.36 12.50
C VAL A 57 13.52 -1.59 11.59
N LYS A 58 13.90 -0.38 11.15
CA LYS A 58 13.13 0.39 10.18
C LYS A 58 12.92 -0.41 8.90
N ALA A 59 13.98 -0.99 8.32
CA ALA A 59 13.90 -1.80 7.11
C ALA A 59 12.97 -3.03 7.28
N VAL A 60 13.05 -3.73 8.41
CA VAL A 60 12.15 -4.86 8.74
C VAL A 60 10.69 -4.40 8.78
N ILE A 61 10.40 -3.28 9.44
CA ILE A 61 9.02 -2.77 9.54
C ILE A 61 8.50 -2.28 8.19
N GLU A 62 9.31 -1.60 7.40
CA GLU A 62 8.96 -1.18 6.04
C GLU A 62 8.66 -2.40 5.17
N ALA A 63 9.51 -3.43 5.22
CA ALA A 63 9.29 -4.68 4.50
C ALA A 63 8.03 -5.42 5.01
N LEU A 64 7.76 -5.45 6.32
CA LEU A 64 6.53 -6.00 6.86
C LEU A 64 5.29 -5.29 6.33
N ILE A 65 5.28 -3.96 6.35
CA ILE A 65 4.16 -3.17 5.82
C ILE A 65 3.94 -3.50 4.35
N TYR A 66 5.03 -3.61 3.60
CA TYR A 66 4.99 -4.00 2.19
C TYR A 66 4.41 -5.40 1.99
N LEU A 67 4.86 -6.39 2.76
CA LEU A 67 4.34 -7.76 2.71
C LEU A 67 2.86 -7.82 3.07
N GLN A 68 2.43 -7.09 4.11
CA GLN A 68 1.01 -7.02 4.50
C GLN A 68 0.16 -6.37 3.40
N VAL A 69 0.68 -5.35 2.70
CA VAL A 69 0.00 -4.74 1.55
C VAL A 69 -0.08 -5.72 0.37
N LEU A 70 0.94 -6.58 0.19
CA LEU A 70 0.94 -7.61 -0.85
C LEU A 70 0.07 -8.82 -0.48
N GLU A 71 0.10 -9.29 0.78
CA GLU A 71 -0.66 -10.47 1.23
C GLU A 71 -2.14 -10.17 1.45
N ASP A 72 -2.44 -9.03 2.02
CA ASP A 72 -3.82 -8.54 2.02
C ASP A 72 -4.31 -8.31 0.59
N GLY A 73 -3.37 -8.54 -0.40
CA GLY A 73 -3.49 -8.15 -1.78
C GLY A 73 -4.54 -7.07 -1.83
N ILE A 74 -4.38 -5.85 -2.21
CA ILE A 74 -5.51 -4.95 -2.13
C ILE A 74 -6.67 -5.76 -2.72
N GLU A 75 -7.32 -6.57 -1.88
CA GLU A 75 -8.46 -7.38 -2.26
C GLU A 75 -9.56 -6.39 -2.57
N PHE A 76 -9.53 -5.89 -3.80
CA PHE A 76 -10.67 -5.19 -4.35
C PHE A 76 -11.93 -6.07 -4.35
N GLU A 77 -11.78 -7.39 -4.16
CA GLU A 77 -12.89 -8.30 -3.89
C GLU A 77 -13.56 -8.07 -2.54
N SER A 78 -12.84 -7.59 -1.53
CA SER A 78 -13.41 -7.22 -0.23
C SER A 78 -13.83 -5.74 -0.14
N VAL A 79 -13.43 -4.91 -1.08
CA VAL A 79 -14.07 -3.63 -1.28
C VAL A 79 -15.45 -3.94 -1.87
N GLU A 80 -16.40 -4.16 -0.98
CA GLU A 80 -17.79 -3.97 -1.35
C GLU A 80 -17.90 -2.56 -1.93
N PHE A 81 -17.82 -2.46 -3.23
CA PHE A 81 -18.22 -1.27 -3.92
C PHE A 81 -19.68 -1.03 -3.56
N ARG A 82 -19.93 -0.21 -2.56
CA ARG A 82 -21.26 0.26 -2.15
C ARG A 82 -21.87 1.04 -3.30
N GLY A 83 -22.40 0.34 -4.24
CA GLY A 83 -23.04 0.88 -5.41
C GLY A 83 -22.44 0.24 -6.62
N SER A 84 -23.28 -0.41 -7.32
CA SER A 84 -23.10 -1.01 -8.63
C SER A 84 -22.35 -0.11 -9.60
N LEU A 85 -21.04 -0.09 -9.47
CA LEU A 85 -20.15 0.64 -10.34
C LEU A 85 -20.25 0.24 -11.77
N ASN A 86 -20.43 -1.04 -12.01
CA ASN A 86 -20.66 -1.56 -13.34
C ASN A 86 -22.13 -1.61 -13.75
N ARG A 87 -23.07 -1.43 -12.83
CA ARG A 87 -24.49 -1.39 -13.23
C ARG A 87 -24.94 -0.08 -13.84
N ASN A 88 -24.23 1.01 -13.59
CA ASN A 88 -24.53 2.32 -14.19
C ASN A 88 -23.49 2.82 -15.20
N GLY A 89 -22.43 2.03 -15.48
CA GLY A 89 -21.52 2.30 -16.58
C GLY A 89 -20.82 3.67 -16.57
N HIS A 90 -20.72 4.33 -15.40
CA HIS A 90 -20.05 5.63 -15.33
C HIS A 90 -18.54 5.42 -15.30
N ILE A 91 -17.93 5.41 -16.48
CA ILE A 91 -16.49 5.42 -16.66
C ILE A 91 -16.00 6.86 -16.44
N PRO A 92 -14.96 7.09 -15.62
CA PRO A 92 -14.41 8.42 -15.43
C PRO A 92 -13.93 8.99 -16.77
N GLU A 93 -14.11 10.31 -16.94
CA GLU A 93 -13.70 11.02 -18.14
C GLU A 93 -12.31 11.65 -17.98
N THR A 94 -11.85 11.86 -16.73
CA THR A 94 -10.56 12.47 -16.41
C THR A 94 -9.83 11.70 -15.30
N ILE A 95 -8.53 11.92 -15.17
CA ILE A 95 -7.72 11.31 -14.10
C ILE A 95 -8.25 11.72 -12.72
N GLU A 96 -8.64 12.98 -12.54
CA GLU A 96 -9.15 13.47 -11.26
C GLU A 96 -10.46 12.79 -10.87
N GLN A 97 -11.32 12.47 -11.82
CA GLN A 97 -12.54 11.71 -11.57
C GLN A 97 -12.20 10.26 -11.17
N ALA A 98 -11.21 9.64 -11.85
CA ALA A 98 -10.74 8.31 -11.52
C ALA A 98 -10.17 8.25 -10.09
N VAL A 99 -9.34 9.23 -9.70
CA VAL A 99 -8.77 9.32 -8.36
C VAL A 99 -9.86 9.50 -7.29
N ARG A 100 -10.77 10.44 -7.48
CA ARG A 100 -11.90 10.65 -6.54
C ARG A 100 -12.73 9.40 -6.36
N PHE A 101 -12.93 8.67 -7.44
CA PHE A 101 -13.63 7.42 -7.41
C PHE A 101 -12.91 6.38 -6.53
N LEU A 102 -11.61 6.20 -6.72
CA LEU A 102 -10.78 5.30 -5.90
C LEU A 102 -10.80 5.74 -4.44
N GLU A 103 -10.64 7.04 -4.16
CA GLU A 103 -10.72 7.58 -2.80
C GLU A 103 -12.04 7.27 -2.10
N GLN A 104 -13.15 7.36 -2.79
CA GLN A 104 -14.47 7.11 -2.20
C GLN A 104 -14.69 5.63 -1.88
N ASN A 105 -14.08 4.73 -2.64
CA ASN A 105 -14.35 3.30 -2.57
C ASN A 105 -13.26 2.49 -1.85
N LEU A 106 -12.04 3.01 -1.71
CA LEU A 106 -10.98 2.35 -0.97
C LEU A 106 -11.28 2.30 0.54
N SER A 107 -10.95 1.17 1.17
CA SER A 107 -11.04 1.04 2.63
C SER A 107 -10.11 2.03 3.35
N PHE A 108 -10.41 2.36 4.60
CA PHE A 108 -9.54 3.22 5.41
C PHE A 108 -8.12 2.63 5.54
N LYS A 109 -8.01 1.32 5.75
CA LYS A 109 -6.73 0.59 5.84
C LYS A 109 -5.91 0.79 4.56
N THR A 110 -6.53 0.58 3.41
CA THR A 110 -5.88 0.74 2.11
C THR A 110 -5.44 2.19 1.87
N LYS A 111 -6.28 3.17 2.17
CA LYS A 111 -5.94 4.60 2.05
C LYS A 111 -4.75 4.97 2.91
N SER A 112 -4.76 4.54 4.18
CA SER A 112 -3.65 4.79 5.10
C SER A 112 -2.36 4.10 4.64
N GLY A 113 -2.45 2.87 4.12
CA GLY A 113 -1.30 2.15 3.54
C GLY A 113 -0.70 2.91 2.36
N ILE A 114 -1.53 3.33 1.40
CA ILE A 114 -1.08 4.08 0.21
C ILE A 114 -0.47 5.43 0.61
N ALA A 115 -1.10 6.15 1.54
CA ALA A 115 -0.65 7.47 1.99
C ALA A 115 0.74 7.44 2.65
N ASN A 116 1.08 6.34 3.32
CA ASN A 116 2.33 6.19 4.05
C ASN A 116 3.38 5.37 3.29
N LEU A 117 3.10 4.99 2.05
CA LEU A 117 4.05 4.29 1.19
C LEU A 117 5.15 5.24 0.72
N ASP A 118 6.42 4.81 0.77
CA ASP A 118 7.54 5.58 0.22
C ASP A 118 7.41 5.69 -1.32
N GLU A 119 7.87 6.80 -1.89
CA GLU A 119 7.88 6.99 -3.36
C GLU A 119 8.65 5.90 -4.11
N ALA A 120 9.71 5.35 -3.50
CA ALA A 120 10.45 4.24 -4.06
C ALA A 120 9.59 2.97 -4.30
N HIS A 121 8.47 2.83 -3.58
CA HIS A 121 7.59 1.66 -3.65
C HIS A 121 6.32 1.88 -4.49
N ILE A 122 6.20 3.01 -5.18
CA ILE A 122 5.06 3.26 -6.10
C ILE A 122 4.94 2.20 -7.20
N ALA A 123 6.09 1.69 -7.69
CA ALA A 123 6.07 0.62 -8.68
C ALA A 123 5.38 -0.65 -8.15
N SER A 124 5.56 -0.98 -6.88
CA SER A 124 4.91 -2.13 -6.24
C SER A 124 3.41 -1.91 -6.08
N LEU A 125 2.99 -0.69 -5.75
CA LEU A 125 1.58 -0.32 -5.74
C LEU A 125 0.94 -0.46 -7.14
N TYR A 126 1.71 -0.17 -8.19
CA TYR A 126 1.27 -0.42 -9.56
C TYR A 126 1.01 -1.91 -9.82
N PHE A 127 1.89 -2.80 -9.39
CA PHE A 127 1.69 -4.25 -9.57
C PHE A 127 0.48 -4.80 -8.81
N SER A 128 0.15 -4.24 -7.65
CA SER A 128 -1.00 -4.69 -6.85
C SER A 128 -2.32 -4.05 -7.26
N LEU A 129 -2.31 -2.79 -7.68
CA LEU A 129 -3.51 -2.00 -7.95
C LEU A 129 -3.77 -1.80 -9.46
N GLY A 130 -2.73 -1.90 -10.28
CA GLY A 130 -2.80 -1.49 -11.68
C GLY A 130 -3.81 -2.29 -12.51
N ASP A 131 -3.82 -3.61 -12.38
CA ASP A 131 -4.75 -4.47 -13.12
C ASP A 131 -6.20 -4.20 -12.69
N THR A 132 -6.42 -3.99 -11.39
CA THR A 132 -7.75 -3.64 -10.89
C THR A 132 -8.22 -2.28 -11.41
N VAL A 133 -7.33 -1.28 -11.48
CA VAL A 133 -7.65 0.03 -12.08
C VAL A 133 -8.00 -0.13 -13.56
N LYS A 134 -7.25 -0.97 -14.30
CA LYS A 134 -7.53 -1.26 -15.70
C LYS A 134 -8.90 -1.92 -15.89
N GLU A 135 -9.24 -2.90 -15.06
CA GLU A 135 -10.54 -3.58 -15.08
C GLU A 135 -11.67 -2.63 -14.72
N LEU A 136 -11.54 -1.90 -13.62
CA LEU A 136 -12.51 -0.95 -13.11
C LEU A 136 -12.92 0.08 -14.12
N PHE A 137 -11.94 0.69 -14.76
CA PHE A 137 -12.15 1.76 -15.72
C PHE A 137 -12.18 1.26 -17.18
N GLN A 138 -12.22 -0.07 -17.37
CA GLN A 138 -12.30 -0.73 -18.68
C GLN A 138 -11.18 -0.30 -19.64
N LEU A 139 -9.96 -0.08 -19.11
CA LEU A 139 -8.84 0.45 -19.88
C LEU A 139 -8.24 -0.56 -20.88
N TYR A 140 -8.66 -1.81 -20.85
CA TYR A 140 -8.37 -2.80 -21.89
C TYR A 140 -9.12 -2.51 -23.20
N SER A 141 -10.20 -1.73 -23.14
CA SER A 141 -10.94 -1.26 -24.30
C SER A 141 -10.30 0.03 -24.82
N GLN A 142 -9.85 0.05 -26.06
CA GLN A 142 -9.09 1.17 -26.64
C GLN A 142 -9.86 2.51 -26.84
N ARG A 143 -11.08 2.65 -26.31
CA ARG A 143 -11.97 3.80 -26.56
C ARG A 143 -12.79 4.22 -25.35
N THR A 144 -12.15 4.37 -24.20
CA THR A 144 -12.85 4.98 -23.06
C THR A 144 -12.64 6.49 -23.07
N PRO A 145 -13.60 7.30 -22.58
CA PRO A 145 -13.45 8.75 -22.46
C PRO A 145 -12.18 9.13 -21.70
N LEU A 146 -11.82 8.38 -20.66
CA LEU A 146 -10.61 8.60 -19.87
C LEU A 146 -9.32 8.44 -20.70
N ILE A 147 -9.26 7.41 -21.56
CA ILE A 147 -8.11 7.18 -22.45
C ILE A 147 -8.00 8.31 -23.47
N GLU A 148 -9.13 8.69 -24.09
CA GLU A 148 -9.16 9.78 -25.07
C GLU A 148 -8.72 11.09 -24.43
N TRP A 149 -9.26 11.41 -23.26
CA TRP A 149 -8.88 12.60 -22.51
C TRP A 149 -7.39 12.62 -22.17
N TYR A 150 -6.86 11.47 -21.67
CA TYR A 150 -5.47 11.36 -21.28
C TYR A 150 -4.52 11.62 -22.45
N PHE A 151 -4.75 10.99 -23.58
CA PHE A 151 -3.91 11.16 -24.76
C PHE A 151 -4.01 12.55 -25.39
N GLN A 152 -5.12 13.22 -25.24
CA GLN A 152 -5.29 14.61 -25.69
C GLN A 152 -4.55 15.62 -24.79
N ASN A 153 -4.48 15.35 -23.49
CA ASN A 153 -3.94 16.28 -22.51
C ASN A 153 -2.51 15.94 -22.05
N ASN A 154 -1.96 14.80 -22.46
CA ASN A 154 -0.61 14.39 -22.11
C ASN A 154 0.33 14.52 -23.31
N SER A 155 1.35 15.37 -23.15
CA SER A 155 2.36 15.63 -24.20
C SER A 155 3.42 14.53 -24.36
N ARG A 156 3.29 13.39 -23.65
CA ARG A 156 4.24 12.28 -23.77
C ARG A 156 4.10 11.61 -25.13
N GLN A 157 5.23 11.26 -25.73
CA GLN A 157 5.28 10.61 -27.07
C GLN A 157 4.75 9.17 -27.05
N THR A 158 4.61 8.54 -25.89
CA THR A 158 4.11 7.18 -25.71
C THR A 158 2.65 7.24 -25.26
N HIS A 159 1.77 6.67 -26.09
CA HIS A 159 0.35 6.47 -25.74
C HIS A 159 0.18 5.09 -25.08
N ASP A 160 0.74 4.94 -23.87
CA ASP A 160 0.68 3.71 -23.12
C ASP A 160 -0.37 3.80 -22.00
N ILE A 161 -1.20 2.76 -21.89
CA ILE A 161 -2.21 2.64 -20.84
C ILE A 161 -1.54 2.47 -19.47
N ASP A 162 -0.36 1.86 -19.44
CA ASP A 162 0.41 1.69 -18.21
C ASP A 162 0.90 3.03 -17.66
N ASP A 163 1.22 4.00 -18.52
CA ASP A 163 1.53 5.37 -18.12
C ASP A 163 0.31 6.06 -17.49
N LEU A 164 -0.89 5.90 -18.08
CA LEU A 164 -2.13 6.41 -17.52
C LEU A 164 -2.41 5.83 -16.13
N VAL A 165 -2.30 4.52 -15.98
CA VAL A 165 -2.53 3.82 -14.71
C VAL A 165 -1.52 4.29 -13.66
N MET A 166 -0.25 4.42 -14.02
CA MET A 166 0.80 4.92 -13.15
C MET A 166 0.52 6.36 -12.69
N ASP A 167 0.06 7.22 -13.58
CA ASP A 167 -0.27 8.61 -13.24
C ASP A 167 -1.51 8.69 -12.32
N ILE A 168 -2.52 7.82 -12.51
CA ILE A 168 -3.65 7.68 -11.58
C ILE A 168 -3.16 7.28 -10.18
N ILE A 169 -2.30 6.27 -10.09
CA ILE A 169 -1.76 5.75 -8.83
C ILE A 169 -0.93 6.82 -8.11
N LYS A 170 -0.07 7.55 -8.82
CA LYS A 170 0.72 8.64 -8.25
C LYS A 170 -0.15 9.78 -7.73
N LEU A 171 -1.19 10.14 -8.48
CA LEU A 171 -2.09 11.21 -8.07
C LEU A 171 -2.94 10.79 -6.87
N LEU A 172 -3.42 9.52 -6.85
CA LEU A 172 -4.12 8.94 -5.71
C LEU A 172 -3.26 8.99 -4.45
N LYS A 173 -1.99 8.55 -4.53
CA LYS A 173 -1.07 8.61 -3.40
C LYS A 173 -0.91 10.03 -2.87
N ARG A 174 -0.63 10.99 -3.72
CA ARG A 174 -0.48 12.41 -3.33
C ARG A 174 -1.74 12.98 -2.67
N SER A 175 -2.91 12.61 -3.18
CA SER A 175 -4.18 13.06 -2.59
C SER A 175 -4.36 12.47 -1.20
N LEU A 176 -4.09 11.19 -1.03
CA LEU A 176 -4.24 10.50 0.27
C LEU A 176 -3.19 10.93 1.31
N GLU A 177 -1.99 11.35 0.90
CA GLU A 177 -0.95 11.85 1.82
C GLU A 177 -1.43 13.02 2.67
N ASN A 178 -2.25 13.89 2.13
CA ASN A 178 -2.75 15.06 2.85
C ASN A 178 -3.68 14.69 4.01
N ASP A 179 -4.47 13.63 3.85
CA ASP A 179 -5.55 13.28 4.77
C ASP A 179 -5.22 12.08 5.68
N TYR A 180 -4.34 11.19 5.23
CA TYR A 180 -4.08 9.89 5.86
C TYR A 180 -2.63 9.67 6.28
N GLN A 181 -1.76 10.68 6.16
CA GLN A 181 -0.37 10.57 6.60
C GLN A 181 -0.29 10.43 8.12
N LEU A 182 0.41 9.39 8.58
CA LEU A 182 0.67 9.20 10.01
C LEU A 182 1.65 10.28 10.50
N ARG A 183 1.21 11.11 11.44
CA ARG A 183 2.06 12.09 12.11
C ARG A 183 2.57 11.50 13.39
N VAL A 184 3.90 11.48 13.57
CA VAL A 184 4.49 11.18 14.86
C VAL A 184 4.18 12.37 15.76
N VAL A 185 3.43 12.13 16.84
CA VAL A 185 3.22 13.11 17.90
C VAL A 185 4.40 12.93 18.84
N GLU A 186 5.29 13.94 18.90
CA GLU A 186 6.39 14.00 19.86
C GLU A 186 5.88 14.21 21.28
#